data_8dd50a8404140cd7c756884fe9a53517
#
_entry.id   8dd50a8404140cd7c756884fe9a53517
#
_cell.length_a   1.000
_cell.length_b   1.000
_cell.length_c   1.000
_cell.angle_alpha   90.00
_cell.angle_beta   90.00
_cell.angle_gamma   90.00
#
_symmetry.space_group_name_H-M   'P 1'
#
loop_
_entity.id
_entity.type
_entity.pdbx_description
1 polymer ?
#
loop_
_entity_poly.entity_id
_entity_poly.type
_entity_poly.pdbx_seq_one_letter_code
_entity_poly.pdbx_strand_id
1 'polypeptide(L)'
;MILSIKGVWKFKETLFNIGTGSTIEIGEHAVLESGGDILIAPHYRIVIKKGAKIGSHVRISWEGQMFDSNFHYMRNIATGDIPFINKEIVIGDHCWIGNRVIVNRGTKLPNYTIVAAGSLTNKNYAKEGNTHLTIAGCPAKVVAEGFERIYETLEEDLCIELNEREYRENL
;
A
#
# COMPACT_ATOMS: atom_id res chain seq x y z
N MET A 1 -5.85 13.91 -12.05
CA MET A 1 -6.45 13.08 -10.98
C MET A 1 -7.92 12.84 -11.32
N ILE A 2 -8.39 11.61 -11.20
CA ILE A 2 -9.81 11.26 -11.32
C ILE A 2 -10.26 10.73 -9.95
N LEU A 3 -11.31 11.33 -9.39
CA LEU A 3 -11.90 10.93 -8.13
C LEU A 3 -13.38 10.57 -8.36
N SER A 4 -13.75 9.31 -8.15
CA SER A 4 -15.12 8.81 -8.28
C SER A 4 -15.54 8.12 -6.97
N ILE A 5 -16.35 8.82 -6.15
CA ILE A 5 -16.80 8.33 -4.87
C ILE A 5 -18.31 8.13 -4.92
N LYS A 6 -18.75 6.87 -4.97
CA LYS A 6 -20.14 6.44 -4.79
C LYS A 6 -20.40 5.86 -3.40
N GLY A 7 -19.34 5.45 -2.71
CA GLY A 7 -19.33 4.95 -1.35
C GLY A 7 -18.91 6.01 -0.35
N VAL A 8 -18.18 5.60 0.69
CA VAL A 8 -17.74 6.47 1.79
C VAL A 8 -16.23 6.47 1.86
N TRP A 9 -15.66 7.66 1.93
CA TRP A 9 -14.27 7.85 2.32
C TRP A 9 -14.20 8.58 3.65
N LYS A 10 -13.67 7.91 4.66
CA LYS A 10 -13.43 8.47 6.00
C LYS A 10 -11.94 8.68 6.15
N PHE A 11 -11.53 9.88 6.50
CA PHE A 11 -10.13 10.20 6.79
C PHE A 11 -10.04 10.97 8.10
N LYS A 12 -8.96 10.71 8.84
CA LYS A 12 -8.59 11.51 10.01
C LYS A 12 -7.91 12.79 9.54
N GLU A 13 -7.91 13.79 10.40
CA GLU A 13 -7.31 15.09 10.14
C GLU A 13 -5.90 14.94 9.59
N THR A 14 -5.55 15.78 8.63
CA THR A 14 -4.24 16.14 8.11
C THR A 14 -3.93 15.75 6.67
N LEU A 15 -2.73 16.06 6.24
CA LEU A 15 -2.24 16.06 4.87
C LEU A 15 -2.60 14.78 4.11
N PHE A 16 -3.43 14.92 3.09
CA PHE A 16 -3.67 13.87 2.12
C PHE A 16 -3.22 14.38 0.74
N ASN A 17 -2.08 13.91 0.28
CA ASN A 17 -1.51 14.34 -0.99
C ASN A 17 -1.64 13.24 -2.04
N ILE A 18 -2.27 13.56 -3.17
CA ILE A 18 -2.47 12.65 -4.29
C ILE A 18 -1.78 13.22 -5.53
N GLY A 19 -0.80 12.50 -6.05
CA GLY A 19 -0.05 12.86 -7.23
C GLY A 19 -0.91 12.90 -8.50
N THR A 20 -0.43 13.66 -9.48
CA THR A 20 -1.09 13.84 -10.78
C THR A 20 -1.27 12.53 -11.52
N GLY A 21 -2.31 12.42 -12.34
CA GLY A 21 -2.60 11.21 -13.12
C GLY A 21 -3.15 10.03 -12.30
N SER A 22 -3.29 10.16 -10.98
CA SER A 22 -3.85 9.11 -10.15
C SER A 22 -5.37 9.03 -10.25
N THR A 23 -5.91 7.83 -10.01
CA THR A 23 -7.35 7.53 -10.01
C THR A 23 -7.74 6.86 -8.71
N ILE A 24 -8.79 7.38 -8.06
CA ILE A 24 -9.41 6.75 -6.88
C ILE A 24 -10.89 6.54 -7.17
N GLU A 25 -11.33 5.29 -7.12
CA GLU A 25 -12.72 4.88 -7.30
C GLU A 25 -13.19 4.13 -6.04
N ILE A 26 -14.26 4.62 -5.41
CA ILE A 26 -14.91 3.96 -4.27
C ILE A 26 -16.33 3.59 -4.68
N GLY A 27 -16.62 2.29 -4.74
CA GLY A 27 -17.91 1.75 -5.15
C GLY A 27 -19.04 2.07 -4.15
N GLU A 28 -20.28 1.89 -4.56
CA GLU A 28 -21.51 2.37 -3.88
C GLU A 28 -21.63 1.92 -2.42
N HIS A 29 -21.20 0.71 -2.09
CA HIS A 29 -21.28 0.16 -0.72
C HIS A 29 -19.89 -0.02 -0.09
N ALA A 30 -18.86 0.56 -0.71
CA ALA A 30 -17.50 0.44 -0.26
C ALA A 30 -17.13 1.52 0.76
N VAL A 31 -16.22 1.18 1.65
CA VAL A 31 -15.68 2.12 2.64
C VAL A 31 -14.15 2.14 2.52
N LEU A 32 -13.60 3.31 2.26
CA LEU A 32 -12.18 3.59 2.42
C LEU A 32 -11.98 4.37 3.72
N GLU A 33 -11.25 3.81 4.67
CA GLU A 33 -10.82 4.49 5.88
C GLU A 33 -9.33 4.80 5.76
N SER A 34 -8.92 6.02 6.05
CA SER A 34 -7.52 6.41 6.02
C SER A 34 -7.13 7.20 7.26
N GLY A 35 -5.92 6.96 7.73
CA GLY A 35 -5.27 7.76 8.76
C GLY A 35 -4.85 9.14 8.25
N GLY A 36 -4.02 9.83 9.02
CA GLY A 36 -3.43 11.11 8.63
C GLY A 36 -2.07 10.96 7.94
N ASP A 37 -1.62 12.03 7.30
CA ASP A 37 -0.32 12.12 6.62
C ASP A 37 -0.07 10.99 5.62
N ILE A 38 -0.91 10.94 4.58
CA ILE A 38 -0.78 9.96 3.49
C ILE A 38 -0.32 10.68 2.22
N LEU A 39 0.71 10.13 1.59
CA LEU A 39 1.17 10.55 0.27
C LEU A 39 0.99 9.42 -0.73
N ILE A 40 0.25 9.69 -1.80
CA ILE A 40 0.14 8.84 -2.97
C ILE A 40 0.82 9.54 -4.13
N ALA A 41 1.89 8.96 -4.63
CA ALA A 41 2.66 9.51 -5.75
C ALA A 41 1.89 9.43 -7.09
N PRO A 42 2.37 10.08 -8.16
CA PRO A 42 1.66 10.14 -9.44
C PRO A 42 1.34 8.78 -10.07
N HIS A 43 0.27 8.76 -10.88
CA HIS A 43 -0.13 7.61 -11.70
C HIS A 43 -0.48 6.34 -10.90
N TYR A 44 -0.98 6.50 -9.67
CA TYR A 44 -1.45 5.37 -8.86
C TYR A 44 -2.95 5.15 -9.06
N ARG A 45 -3.38 3.88 -9.06
CA ARG A 45 -4.79 3.52 -9.21
C ARG A 45 -5.32 2.78 -8.00
N ILE A 46 -6.37 3.33 -7.37
CA ILE A 46 -7.08 2.71 -6.25
C ILE A 46 -8.53 2.45 -6.68
N VAL A 47 -8.98 1.19 -6.55
CA VAL A 47 -10.39 0.82 -6.80
C VAL A 47 -10.88 -0.04 -5.65
N ILE A 48 -11.84 0.47 -4.88
CA ILE A 48 -12.39 -0.18 -3.70
C ILE A 48 -13.86 -0.52 -3.94
N LYS A 49 -14.18 -1.81 -3.88
CA LYS A 49 -15.54 -2.36 -4.08
C LYS A 49 -16.19 -2.87 -2.79
N LYS A 50 -15.40 -3.10 -1.74
CA LYS A 50 -15.86 -3.53 -0.41
C LYS A 50 -15.29 -2.64 0.68
N GLY A 51 -13.96 -2.64 0.85
CA GLY A 51 -13.33 -1.84 1.88
C GLY A 51 -11.82 -1.90 1.87
N ALA A 52 -11.22 -0.79 2.30
CA ALA A 52 -9.80 -0.71 2.59
C ALA A 52 -9.58 0.19 3.81
N LYS A 53 -8.55 -0.16 4.61
CA LYS A 53 -8.05 0.64 5.71
C LYS A 53 -6.60 0.95 5.45
N ILE A 54 -6.25 2.21 5.50
CA ILE A 54 -4.88 2.70 5.34
C ILE A 54 -4.53 3.46 6.62
N GLY A 55 -3.47 3.06 7.29
CA GLY A 55 -2.97 3.68 8.50
C GLY A 55 -2.45 5.10 8.28
N SER A 56 -1.83 5.67 9.30
CA SER A 56 -1.20 6.99 9.25
C SER A 56 0.24 6.91 8.76
N HIS A 57 0.77 8.03 8.24
CA HIS A 57 2.16 8.15 7.76
C HIS A 57 2.52 7.15 6.65
N VAL A 58 1.55 6.82 5.79
CA VAL A 58 1.76 5.87 4.69
C VAL A 58 2.28 6.60 3.46
N ARG A 59 3.30 6.04 2.82
CA ARG A 59 3.88 6.52 1.57
C ARG A 59 3.64 5.50 0.47
N ILE A 60 2.94 5.90 -0.57
CA ILE A 60 2.63 5.06 -1.73
C ILE A 60 3.32 5.67 -2.94
N SER A 61 4.28 4.94 -3.49
CA SER A 61 5.05 5.38 -4.66
C SER A 61 4.24 5.25 -5.94
N TRP A 62 4.80 5.69 -7.04
CA TRP A 62 4.13 5.87 -8.34
C TRP A 62 3.88 4.59 -9.14
N GLU A 63 2.96 4.69 -10.11
CA GLU A 63 2.65 3.65 -11.12
C GLU A 63 2.16 2.31 -10.53
N GLY A 64 1.63 2.28 -9.32
CA GLY A 64 1.09 1.07 -8.71
C GLY A 64 -0.43 1.00 -8.74
N GLN A 65 -0.96 -0.07 -8.16
CA GLN A 65 -2.39 -0.33 -8.14
C GLN A 65 -2.83 -0.94 -6.81
N MET A 66 -4.05 -0.61 -6.37
CA MET A 66 -4.67 -1.19 -5.18
C MET A 66 -6.10 -1.60 -5.50
N PHE A 67 -6.41 -2.90 -5.40
CA PHE A 67 -7.72 -3.45 -5.69
C PHE A 67 -8.14 -4.44 -4.60
N ASP A 68 -9.30 -4.21 -4.00
CA ASP A 68 -9.91 -5.14 -3.04
C ASP A 68 -10.83 -6.18 -3.70
N SER A 69 -10.88 -6.20 -5.03
CA SER A 69 -11.75 -7.04 -5.85
C SER A 69 -11.01 -7.76 -6.97
N ASN A 70 -11.48 -8.95 -7.33
CA ASN A 70 -11.10 -9.61 -8.58
C ASN A 70 -11.93 -9.14 -9.78
N PHE A 71 -13.00 -8.36 -9.57
CA PHE A 71 -13.95 -7.86 -10.58
C PHE A 71 -14.76 -8.94 -11.30
N HIS A 72 -14.27 -10.18 -11.40
CA HIS A 72 -14.90 -11.29 -12.09
C HIS A 72 -15.11 -12.48 -11.15
N TYR A 73 -16.22 -13.18 -11.31
CA TYR A 73 -16.50 -14.40 -10.57
C TYR A 73 -15.74 -15.58 -11.17
N MET A 74 -15.30 -16.47 -10.31
CA MET A 74 -14.68 -17.74 -10.67
C MET A 74 -15.45 -18.89 -10.01
N ARG A 75 -15.55 -20.01 -10.68
CA ARG A 75 -16.15 -21.24 -10.13
C ARG A 75 -15.09 -22.31 -10.00
N ASN A 76 -15.03 -22.96 -8.87
CA ASN A 76 -14.27 -24.19 -8.74
C ASN A 76 -15.00 -25.30 -9.52
N ILE A 77 -14.38 -25.84 -10.54
CA ILE A 77 -15.01 -26.84 -11.43
C ILE A 77 -15.26 -28.16 -10.69
N ALA A 78 -14.39 -28.51 -9.72
CA ALA A 78 -14.52 -29.77 -8.98
C ALA A 78 -15.62 -29.72 -7.91
N THR A 79 -15.76 -28.56 -7.20
CA THR A 79 -16.73 -28.43 -6.09
C THR A 79 -17.98 -27.64 -6.43
N GLY A 80 -17.96 -26.88 -7.53
CA GLY A 80 -19.03 -25.95 -7.90
C GLY A 80 -19.00 -24.61 -7.13
N ASP A 81 -18.11 -24.44 -6.16
CA ASP A 81 -18.07 -23.27 -5.30
C ASP A 81 -17.68 -22.00 -6.05
N ILE A 82 -18.33 -20.89 -5.68
CA ILE A 82 -18.01 -19.54 -6.18
C ILE A 82 -17.52 -18.70 -5.00
N PRO A 83 -16.20 -18.47 -4.89
CA PRO A 83 -15.67 -17.68 -3.78
C PRO A 83 -16.03 -16.20 -3.90
N PHE A 84 -16.10 -15.50 -2.76
CA PHE A 84 -16.27 -14.04 -2.75
C PHE A 84 -15.13 -13.37 -3.53
N ILE A 85 -15.50 -12.43 -4.42
CA ILE A 85 -14.54 -11.70 -5.25
C ILE A 85 -13.85 -10.55 -4.48
N ASN A 86 -14.50 -10.01 -3.46
CA ASN A 86 -14.02 -8.87 -2.69
C ASN A 86 -13.44 -9.32 -1.34
N LYS A 87 -12.26 -8.83 -0.99
CA LYS A 87 -11.63 -9.01 0.33
C LYS A 87 -10.98 -7.70 0.76
N GLU A 88 -11.30 -7.24 1.97
CA GLU A 88 -10.75 -6.02 2.54
C GLU A 88 -9.20 -5.98 2.48
N ILE A 89 -8.67 -4.79 2.22
CA ILE A 89 -7.26 -4.47 2.32
C ILE A 89 -7.01 -3.72 3.62
N VAL A 90 -5.94 -4.07 4.33
CA VAL A 90 -5.50 -3.36 5.53
C VAL A 90 -4.03 -3.03 5.40
N ILE A 91 -3.68 -1.76 5.47
CA ILE A 91 -2.30 -1.27 5.50
C ILE A 91 -2.10 -0.59 6.85
N GLY A 92 -1.11 -1.04 7.60
CA GLY A 92 -0.75 -0.49 8.90
C GLY A 92 -0.13 0.92 8.81
N ASP A 93 0.19 1.48 9.96
CA ASP A 93 0.85 2.78 10.05
C ASP A 93 2.30 2.70 9.56
N HIS A 94 2.86 3.82 9.10
CA HIS A 94 4.25 3.97 8.67
C HIS A 94 4.68 2.99 7.57
N CYS A 95 3.75 2.49 6.77
CA CYS A 95 4.09 1.61 5.66
C CYS A 95 4.64 2.39 4.46
N TRP A 96 5.60 1.80 3.78
CA TRP A 96 6.11 2.29 2.49
C TRP A 96 5.82 1.28 1.38
N ILE A 97 5.01 1.69 0.42
CA ILE A 97 4.67 0.92 -0.76
C ILE A 97 5.52 1.43 -1.92
N GLY A 98 6.44 0.62 -2.39
CA GLY A 98 7.35 0.93 -3.50
C GLY A 98 6.62 1.16 -4.82
N ASN A 99 7.34 1.66 -5.83
CA ASN A 99 6.76 1.92 -7.14
C ASN A 99 6.35 0.61 -7.86
N ARG A 100 5.31 0.70 -8.70
CA ARG A 100 4.75 -0.44 -9.47
C ARG A 100 4.30 -1.61 -8.59
N VAL A 101 4.02 -1.36 -7.32
CA VAL A 101 3.46 -2.41 -6.44
C VAL A 101 1.98 -2.58 -6.74
N ILE A 102 1.56 -3.84 -6.78
CA ILE A 102 0.15 -4.22 -6.84
C ILE A 102 -0.28 -4.69 -5.46
N VAL A 103 -1.15 -3.92 -4.80
CA VAL A 103 -1.81 -4.31 -3.56
C VAL A 103 -3.14 -4.95 -3.91
N ASN A 104 -3.20 -6.28 -3.86
CA ASN A 104 -4.38 -7.03 -4.25
C ASN A 104 -5.27 -7.36 -3.04
N ARG A 105 -6.50 -7.76 -3.31
CA ARG A 105 -7.52 -8.10 -2.32
C ARG A 105 -7.02 -9.05 -1.22
N GLY A 106 -7.41 -8.77 0.02
CA GLY A 106 -7.04 -9.57 1.18
C GLY A 106 -5.63 -9.33 1.69
N THR A 107 -4.91 -8.36 1.12
CA THR A 107 -3.62 -7.91 1.67
C THR A 107 -3.83 -7.30 3.05
N LYS A 108 -3.05 -7.75 4.03
CA LYS A 108 -2.92 -7.12 5.34
C LYS A 108 -1.45 -6.94 5.66
N LEU A 109 -1.03 -5.69 5.78
CA LEU A 109 0.34 -5.30 6.12
C LEU A 109 0.36 -4.82 7.59
N PRO A 110 1.27 -5.33 8.42
CA PRO A 110 1.49 -4.76 9.75
C PRO A 110 2.15 -3.37 9.66
N ASN A 111 2.22 -2.68 10.79
CA ASN A 111 2.88 -1.38 10.86
C ASN A 111 4.35 -1.47 10.43
N TYR A 112 4.90 -0.37 9.89
CA TYR A 112 6.28 -0.24 9.44
C TYR A 112 6.69 -1.23 8.33
N THR A 113 5.74 -1.71 7.54
CA THR A 113 6.05 -2.61 6.43
C THR A 113 6.59 -1.85 5.23
N ILE A 114 7.70 -2.33 4.68
CA ILE A 114 8.25 -1.91 3.39
C ILE A 114 7.85 -2.94 2.33
N VAL A 115 7.18 -2.49 1.27
CA VAL A 115 6.89 -3.32 0.09
C VAL A 115 7.83 -2.89 -1.03
N ALA A 116 8.75 -3.77 -1.41
CA ALA A 116 9.72 -3.50 -2.47
C ALA A 116 9.04 -3.26 -3.83
N ALA A 117 9.67 -2.44 -4.66
CA ALA A 117 9.19 -2.10 -6.00
C ALA A 117 8.85 -3.33 -6.85
N GLY A 118 7.80 -3.23 -7.67
CA GLY A 118 7.36 -4.30 -8.58
C GLY A 118 6.73 -5.51 -7.89
N SER A 119 6.46 -5.45 -6.60
CA SER A 119 5.90 -6.58 -5.85
C SER A 119 4.39 -6.71 -5.99
N LEU A 120 3.87 -7.93 -5.79
CA LEU A 120 2.44 -8.21 -5.71
C LEU A 120 2.10 -8.78 -4.34
N THR A 121 1.30 -8.04 -3.57
CA THR A 121 0.77 -8.47 -2.27
C THR A 121 -0.65 -9.00 -2.42
N ASN A 122 -0.97 -10.15 -1.81
CA ASN A 122 -2.27 -10.81 -1.99
C ASN A 122 -2.71 -11.66 -0.80
N LYS A 123 -2.08 -11.50 0.36
CA LYS A 123 -2.35 -12.29 1.56
C LYS A 123 -2.21 -11.47 2.84
N ASN A 124 -2.56 -12.09 3.96
CA ASN A 124 -2.30 -11.53 5.27
C ASN A 124 -0.84 -11.76 5.68
N TYR A 125 -0.08 -10.66 5.84
CA TYR A 125 1.28 -10.62 6.39
C TYR A 125 1.28 -10.21 7.87
N ALA A 126 0.16 -9.64 8.35
CA ALA A 126 0.00 -9.21 9.73
C ALA A 126 -0.29 -10.42 10.63
N LYS A 127 0.75 -11.13 11.05
CA LYS A 127 0.67 -12.12 12.11
C LYS A 127 0.80 -11.42 13.46
N GLU A 128 0.34 -12.09 14.51
CA GLU A 128 0.40 -11.53 15.88
C GLU A 128 1.84 -11.13 16.24
N GLY A 129 2.00 -9.85 16.65
CA GLY A 129 3.26 -9.27 17.12
C GLY A 129 4.29 -8.91 16.06
N ASN A 130 4.08 -9.21 14.76
CA ASN A 130 5.04 -8.83 13.76
C ASN A 130 4.86 -7.36 13.29
N THR A 131 5.97 -6.69 13.10
CA THR A 131 6.09 -5.34 12.54
C THR A 131 7.40 -5.26 11.76
N HIS A 132 7.68 -4.12 11.09
CA HIS A 132 8.97 -3.85 10.43
C HIS A 132 9.37 -4.94 9.42
N LEU A 133 8.40 -5.35 8.59
CA LEU A 133 8.65 -6.35 7.56
C LEU A 133 9.11 -5.68 6.26
N THR A 134 10.10 -6.28 5.61
CA THR A 134 10.37 -6.01 4.19
C THR A 134 9.84 -7.16 3.36
N ILE A 135 8.93 -6.87 2.44
CA ILE A 135 8.33 -7.88 1.57
C ILE A 135 8.60 -7.58 0.10
N ALA A 136 8.89 -8.61 -0.67
CA ALA A 136 9.26 -8.47 -2.09
C ALA A 136 8.79 -9.66 -2.92
N GLY A 137 8.63 -9.43 -4.23
CA GLY A 137 8.37 -10.45 -5.24
C GLY A 137 6.93 -10.55 -5.72
N CYS A 138 6.66 -11.47 -6.65
CA CYS A 138 5.36 -11.72 -7.27
C CYS A 138 5.08 -13.23 -7.31
N PRO A 139 4.28 -13.79 -6.38
CA PRO A 139 3.69 -13.15 -5.20
C PRO A 139 4.74 -12.80 -4.13
N ALA A 140 4.48 -11.72 -3.37
CA ALA A 140 5.41 -11.21 -2.39
C ALA A 140 5.58 -12.14 -1.17
N LYS A 141 6.81 -12.20 -0.65
CA LYS A 141 7.20 -12.92 0.56
C LYS A 141 7.98 -11.98 1.48
N VAL A 142 8.05 -12.29 2.76
CA VAL A 142 8.96 -11.62 3.69
C VAL A 142 10.39 -11.99 3.29
N VAL A 143 11.22 -10.97 3.06
CA VAL A 143 12.63 -11.10 2.66
C VAL A 143 13.59 -10.54 3.69
N ALA A 144 13.12 -9.63 4.56
CA ALA A 144 13.88 -9.10 5.68
C ALA A 144 12.93 -8.61 6.77
N GLU A 145 13.45 -8.41 7.98
CA GLU A 145 12.74 -7.87 9.14
C GLU A 145 13.62 -6.83 9.85
N GLY A 146 13.01 -5.94 10.62
CA GLY A 146 13.71 -4.94 11.43
C GLY A 146 14.11 -3.67 10.67
N PHE A 147 13.56 -3.45 9.48
CA PHE A 147 13.77 -2.22 8.70
C PHE A 147 12.51 -1.36 8.69
N GLU A 148 12.71 -0.05 8.72
CA GLU A 148 11.66 0.94 8.51
C GLU A 148 12.14 2.03 7.54
N ARG A 149 11.20 2.76 6.98
CA ARG A 149 11.52 3.96 6.23
C ARG A 149 11.75 5.12 7.19
N ILE A 150 12.80 5.90 6.97
CA ILE A 150 13.06 7.15 7.66
C ILE A 150 12.05 8.21 7.18
N TYR A 151 11.35 8.87 8.10
CA TYR A 151 10.33 9.88 7.81
C TYR A 151 10.70 11.27 8.32
N GLU A 152 11.63 11.36 9.26
CA GLU A 152 12.09 12.62 9.81
C GLU A 152 12.98 13.32 8.79
N THR A 153 12.60 14.51 8.32
CA THR A 153 13.34 15.24 7.28
C THR A 153 14.80 15.45 7.64
N LEU A 154 15.08 15.82 8.90
CA LEU A 154 16.46 16.01 9.36
C LEU A 154 17.28 14.72 9.30
N GLU A 155 16.72 13.61 9.66
CA GLU A 155 17.40 12.30 9.62
C GLU A 155 17.59 11.84 8.17
N GLU A 156 16.62 12.08 7.29
CA GLU A 156 16.74 11.81 5.85
C GLU A 156 17.85 12.66 5.22
N ASP A 157 17.93 13.95 5.57
CA ASP A 157 18.99 14.86 5.10
C ASP A 157 20.38 14.39 5.56
N LEU A 158 20.52 13.96 6.81
CA LEU A 158 21.78 13.40 7.31
C LEU A 158 22.18 12.12 6.58
N CYS A 159 21.22 11.26 6.24
CA CYS A 159 21.48 10.06 5.44
C CYS A 159 21.96 10.41 4.02
N ILE A 160 21.39 11.46 3.41
CA ILE A 160 21.82 11.96 2.09
C ILE A 160 23.26 12.46 2.17
N GLU A 161 23.60 13.29 3.16
CA GLU A 161 24.96 13.80 3.37
C GLU A 161 25.99 12.67 3.56
N LEU A 162 25.65 11.65 4.34
CA LEU A 162 26.53 10.50 4.56
C LEU A 162 26.79 9.71 3.27
N ASN A 163 25.75 9.46 2.47
CA ASN A 163 25.90 8.78 1.18
C ASN A 163 26.73 9.59 0.18
N GLU A 164 26.52 10.91 0.12
CA GLU A 164 27.33 11.78 -0.75
C GLU A 164 28.81 11.83 -0.33
N ARG A 165 29.08 11.78 0.97
CA ARG A 165 30.45 11.74 1.50
C ARG A 165 31.13 10.44 1.11
N GLU A 166 30.48 9.29 1.34
CA GLU A 166 31.00 7.98 0.95
C GLU A 166 31.31 7.92 -0.55
N TYR A 167 30.41 8.47 -1.38
CA TYR A 167 30.63 8.55 -2.83
C TYR A 167 31.85 9.36 -3.21
N ARG A 168 32.10 10.51 -2.53
CA ARG A 168 33.29 11.37 -2.78
C ARG A 168 34.58 10.74 -2.30
N GLU A 169 34.55 9.96 -1.23
CA GLU A 169 35.74 9.29 -0.67
C GLU A 169 36.18 8.08 -1.52
N ASN A 170 35.29 7.55 -2.37
CA ASN A 170 35.55 6.41 -3.26
C ASN A 170 35.87 6.80 -4.72
N LEU A 171 35.92 8.11 -5.07
CA LEU A 171 36.34 8.64 -6.36
C LEU A 171 37.82 9.07 -6.30
#